data_75ab65eea262b6d175062ca296798f0d
#
_entry.id   75ab65eea262b6d175062ca296798f0d
#
_cell.length_a   1.000
_cell.length_b   1.000
_cell.length_c   1.000
_cell.angle_alpha   90.00
_cell.angle_beta   90.00
_cell.angle_gamma   90.00
#
_symmetry.space_group_name_H-M   'P 1'
#
loop_
_entity.id
_entity.type
_entity.pdbx_description
1 polymer ?
#
loop_
_entity_poly.entity_id
_entity_poly.type
_entity_poly.pdbx_seq_one_letter_code
_entity_poly.pdbx_strand_id
1 'polypeptide(L)'
;RQMCIRDSNYTAEITEAQMAWLEQDLKHVPKDKLIIIGVHIATSRRNRPTSHIANYRELYALLDGYNVRILSGHSHNNYTTTISETIEENTLGAVMGAYWNGEELCNDGSPRGYAVYEIEGNRIRNWYYKGTAFPREYQMYLYGPGEAVSEKYRDGLILNIFNWHTTWTVEVQEDNAGWVTLPSDSNLRYEMDRRAYDFMFGDTKPEHRPTAEPETNNDHMFYYEPSSATWSEVTVKASDPVSYTHLRAHET
;
A
#
# COMPACT_ATOMS: atom_id res chain seq x y z
N ARG A 1 19.65 -4.01 13.68
CA ARG A 1 18.91 -5.25 13.49
C ARG A 1 17.71 -5.22 14.44
N GLN A 2 16.63 -4.55 14.02
CA GLN A 2 15.36 -4.63 14.74
C GLN A 2 14.74 -5.99 14.36
N MET A 3 14.74 -6.91 15.28
CA MET A 3 13.97 -8.13 15.14
C MET A 3 12.62 -7.92 15.82
N CYS A 4 11.54 -8.29 15.15
CA CYS A 4 10.26 -8.53 15.81
C CYS A 4 10.43 -9.75 16.72
N ILE A 5 11.02 -9.54 17.89
CA ILE A 5 11.01 -10.53 18.95
C ILE A 5 9.67 -10.36 19.65
N ARG A 6 8.97 -11.45 19.84
CA ARG A 6 7.65 -11.56 20.47
C ARG A 6 7.65 -11.20 21.97
N ASP A 7 8.71 -10.55 22.43
CA ASP A 7 8.85 -10.11 23.81
C ASP A 7 8.27 -8.71 23.95
N SER A 8 7.41 -8.59 24.89
CA SER A 8 6.45 -7.53 25.18
C SER A 8 6.98 -6.10 25.39
N ASN A 9 8.24 -5.80 25.08
CA ASN A 9 8.85 -4.50 25.36
C ASN A 9 9.92 -4.13 24.33
N TYR A 10 9.54 -3.87 23.07
CA TYR A 10 10.44 -3.16 22.16
C TYR A 10 10.01 -1.70 22.04
N THR A 11 10.96 -0.78 22.02
CA THR A 11 10.70 0.60 21.64
C THR A 11 10.92 0.74 20.13
N ALA A 12 9.89 1.17 19.42
CA ALA A 12 9.99 1.44 17.98
C ALA A 12 10.75 2.76 17.77
N GLU A 13 12.08 2.70 17.82
CA GLU A 13 12.93 3.87 17.61
C GLU A 13 14.24 3.49 16.91
N ILE A 14 14.86 4.46 16.25
CA ILE A 14 16.23 4.38 15.77
C ILE A 14 17.12 4.76 16.94
N THR A 15 18.06 3.91 17.30
CA THR A 15 18.94 4.18 18.46
C THR A 15 19.81 5.41 18.22
N GLU A 16 20.22 6.09 19.29
CA GLU A 16 21.13 7.24 19.20
C GLU A 16 22.41 6.90 18.41
N ALA A 17 22.96 5.71 18.61
CA ALA A 17 24.14 5.27 17.88
C ALA A 17 23.89 5.13 16.37
N GLN A 18 22.71 4.64 15.97
CA GLN A 18 22.32 4.56 14.54
C GLN A 18 22.07 5.94 13.96
N MET A 19 21.43 6.85 14.68
CA MET A 19 21.24 8.23 14.24
C MET A 19 22.57 8.95 14.07
N ALA A 20 23.49 8.84 15.04
CA ALA A 20 24.82 9.42 14.96
C ALA A 20 25.63 8.85 13.79
N TRP A 21 25.52 7.52 13.55
CA TRP A 21 26.15 6.89 12.39
C TRP A 21 25.57 7.46 11.08
N LEU A 22 24.25 7.53 10.95
CA LEU A 22 23.60 8.07 9.76
C LEU A 22 24.02 9.53 9.50
N GLU A 23 24.04 10.36 10.55
CA GLU A 23 24.49 11.74 10.46
C GLU A 23 25.94 11.85 9.91
N GLN A 24 26.83 10.99 10.37
CA GLN A 24 28.21 10.98 9.87
C GLN A 24 28.30 10.49 8.42
N ASP A 25 27.56 9.44 8.08
CA ASP A 25 27.55 8.86 6.75
C ASP A 25 27.01 9.88 5.71
N LEU A 26 25.93 10.57 6.05
CA LEU A 26 25.32 11.59 5.18
C LEU A 26 26.29 12.77 4.86
N LYS A 27 27.27 13.08 5.70
CA LYS A 27 28.27 14.12 5.39
C LYS A 27 29.13 13.79 4.16
N HIS A 28 29.21 12.51 3.81
CA HIS A 28 29.95 12.02 2.65
C HIS A 28 29.08 11.79 1.41
N VAL A 29 27.77 11.99 1.51
CA VAL A 29 26.81 11.77 0.43
C VAL A 29 26.46 13.11 -0.22
N PRO A 30 26.73 13.32 -1.52
CA PRO A 30 26.28 14.50 -2.24
C PRO A 30 24.75 14.63 -2.24
N LYS A 31 24.25 15.85 -2.14
CA LYS A 31 22.81 16.13 -2.06
C LYS A 31 22.01 15.73 -3.30
N ASP A 32 22.66 15.53 -4.43
CA ASP A 32 22.04 15.08 -5.68
C ASP A 32 21.82 13.56 -5.74
N LYS A 33 22.25 12.81 -4.73
CA LYS A 33 22.10 11.35 -4.70
C LYS A 33 20.73 10.94 -4.19
N LEU A 34 20.19 9.87 -4.80
CA LEU A 34 19.06 9.14 -4.24
C LEU A 34 19.51 8.35 -3.01
N ILE A 35 18.85 8.56 -1.90
CA ILE A 35 19.04 7.78 -0.68
C ILE A 35 17.87 6.80 -0.55
N ILE A 36 18.19 5.53 -0.31
CA ILE A 36 17.20 4.51 0.03
C ILE A 36 17.44 4.07 1.47
N ILE A 37 16.42 4.23 2.31
CA ILE A 37 16.45 3.83 3.70
C ILE A 37 15.52 2.64 3.91
N GLY A 38 16.08 1.51 4.34
CA GLY A 38 15.30 0.35 4.76
C GLY A 38 15.10 0.35 6.28
N VAL A 39 13.84 0.35 6.72
CA VAL A 39 13.45 0.21 8.12
C VAL A 39 12.38 -0.86 8.26
N HIS A 40 12.28 -1.50 9.44
CA HIS A 40 11.22 -2.49 9.63
C HIS A 40 9.86 -1.84 9.90
N ILE A 41 9.82 -0.90 10.84
CA ILE A 41 8.60 -0.21 11.25
C ILE A 41 8.50 1.10 10.48
N ALA A 42 7.31 1.44 10.01
CA ALA A 42 7.05 2.69 9.29
C ALA A 42 7.47 3.92 10.11
N THR A 43 7.96 4.94 9.42
CA THR A 43 8.30 6.23 10.01
C THR A 43 7.09 7.17 10.06
N SER A 44 6.15 7.01 9.11
CA SER A 44 4.96 7.82 9.01
C SER A 44 3.86 7.41 9.99
N ARG A 45 3.09 8.39 10.47
CA ARG A 45 1.98 8.19 11.41
C ARG A 45 0.63 7.89 10.74
N ARG A 46 0.63 7.46 9.50
CA ARG A 46 -0.59 7.47 8.69
C ARG A 46 -1.74 6.65 9.27
N ASN A 47 -1.51 5.38 9.58
CA ASN A 47 -2.59 4.45 9.84
C ASN A 47 -2.76 4.07 11.32
N ARG A 48 -1.69 4.10 12.09
CA ARG A 48 -1.74 3.74 13.52
C ARG A 48 -0.83 4.66 14.34
N PRO A 49 -1.38 5.50 15.21
CA PRO A 49 -0.58 6.43 16.03
C PRO A 49 0.49 5.75 16.88
N THR A 50 0.36 4.44 17.12
CA THR A 50 1.24 3.66 18.01
C THR A 50 2.20 2.73 17.27
N SER A 51 2.12 2.62 15.94
CA SER A 51 2.91 1.66 15.15
C SER A 51 3.85 2.35 14.18
N HIS A 52 4.57 3.36 14.64
CA HIS A 52 5.57 4.10 13.88
C HIS A 52 6.82 4.32 14.72
N ILE A 53 7.95 4.64 14.06
CA ILE A 53 9.19 4.97 14.73
C ILE A 53 9.00 6.26 15.55
N ALA A 54 9.32 6.21 16.86
CA ALA A 54 9.05 7.31 17.78
C ALA A 54 9.82 8.59 17.44
N ASN A 55 11.09 8.46 17.05
CA ASN A 55 12.00 9.55 16.71
C ASN A 55 12.10 9.81 15.19
N TYR A 56 10.97 9.64 14.48
CA TYR A 56 10.91 9.87 13.03
C TYR A 56 11.23 11.33 12.62
N ARG A 57 10.92 12.30 13.49
CA ARG A 57 11.20 13.71 13.20
C ARG A 57 12.69 14.00 13.12
N GLU A 58 13.45 13.41 14.00
CA GLU A 58 14.92 13.50 14.01
C GLU A 58 15.50 12.86 12.74
N LEU A 59 14.96 11.72 12.32
CA LEU A 59 15.33 11.10 11.05
C LEU A 59 15.05 12.04 9.86
N TYR A 60 13.84 12.61 9.79
CA TYR A 60 13.49 13.51 8.70
C TYR A 60 14.35 14.77 8.66
N ALA A 61 14.72 15.30 9.83
CA ALA A 61 15.64 16.45 9.93
C ALA A 61 17.04 16.13 9.39
N LEU A 62 17.56 14.92 9.60
CA LEU A 62 18.82 14.48 9.01
C LEU A 62 18.74 14.31 7.48
N LEU A 63 17.59 13.92 6.99
CA LEU A 63 17.35 13.64 5.57
C LEU A 63 16.96 14.88 4.76
N ASP A 64 16.77 16.01 5.42
CA ASP A 64 16.38 17.26 4.76
C ASP A 64 17.35 17.66 3.64
N GLY A 65 16.77 18.05 2.49
CA GLY A 65 17.50 18.43 1.29
C GLY A 65 18.11 17.26 0.50
N TYR A 66 17.84 16.01 0.87
CA TYR A 66 18.15 14.84 0.06
C TYR A 66 16.90 14.32 -0.65
N ASN A 67 17.09 13.64 -1.79
CA ASN A 67 16.04 12.84 -2.44
C ASN A 67 16.01 11.45 -1.79
N VAL A 68 14.93 11.14 -1.07
CA VAL A 68 14.87 9.95 -0.21
C VAL A 68 13.66 9.09 -0.50
N ARG A 69 13.89 7.79 -0.61
CA ARG A 69 12.86 6.75 -0.57
C ARG A 69 13.04 5.92 0.70
N ILE A 70 12.04 5.94 1.59
CA ILE A 70 12.01 5.08 2.77
C ILE A 70 11.18 3.84 2.42
N LEU A 71 11.72 2.66 2.69
CA LEU A 71 11.06 1.38 2.51
C LEU A 71 10.81 0.77 3.87
N SER A 72 9.55 0.55 4.22
CA SER A 72 9.13 0.01 5.50
C SER A 72 8.16 -1.17 5.33
N GLY A 73 7.84 -1.83 6.42
CA GLY A 73 6.92 -2.97 6.48
C GLY A 73 6.16 -3.01 7.80
N HIS A 74 6.16 -4.15 8.49
CA HIS A 74 5.58 -4.39 9.82
C HIS A 74 4.05 -4.44 9.85
N SER A 75 3.35 -3.52 9.21
CA SER A 75 1.87 -3.48 9.21
C SER A 75 1.22 -4.54 8.33
N HIS A 76 2.00 -5.16 7.42
CA HIS A 76 1.51 -6.10 6.42
C HIS A 76 0.45 -5.51 5.48
N ASN A 77 0.61 -4.24 5.14
CA ASN A 77 -0.25 -3.48 4.24
C ASN A 77 0.61 -2.73 3.23
N ASN A 78 0.04 -2.38 2.09
CA ASN A 78 0.67 -1.51 1.11
C ASN A 78 0.09 -0.09 1.23
N TYR A 79 0.95 0.90 1.37
CA TYR A 79 0.57 2.30 1.23
C TYR A 79 1.79 3.17 0.98
N THR A 80 1.55 4.30 0.32
CA THR A 80 2.57 5.30 0.08
C THR A 80 2.25 6.57 0.86
N THR A 81 3.26 7.14 1.50
CA THR A 81 3.14 8.39 2.26
C THR A 81 4.14 9.41 1.74
N THR A 82 3.66 10.50 1.17
CA THR A 82 4.47 11.68 0.88
C THR A 82 4.74 12.41 2.19
N ILE A 83 6.00 12.48 2.60
CA ILE A 83 6.44 13.13 3.83
C ILE A 83 6.80 14.58 3.54
N SER A 84 7.52 14.82 2.45
CA SER A 84 7.87 16.13 1.92
C SER A 84 8.01 16.06 0.40
N GLU A 85 8.38 17.15 -0.24
CA GLU A 85 8.64 17.17 -1.70
C GLU A 85 9.76 16.21 -2.12
N THR A 86 10.67 15.88 -1.21
CA THR A 86 11.86 15.06 -1.50
C THR A 86 11.92 13.77 -0.71
N ILE A 87 11.00 13.53 0.22
CA ILE A 87 10.96 12.32 1.05
C ILE A 87 9.62 11.62 0.87
N GLU A 88 9.67 10.39 0.40
CA GLU A 88 8.51 9.51 0.27
C GLU A 88 8.78 8.16 0.95
N GLU A 89 7.78 7.64 1.64
CA GLU A 89 7.83 6.32 2.27
C GLU A 89 6.85 5.36 1.59
N ASN A 90 7.33 4.19 1.20
CA ASN A 90 6.50 3.06 0.83
C ASN A 90 6.51 2.02 1.96
N THR A 91 5.37 1.83 2.60
CA THR A 91 5.14 0.68 3.47
C THR A 91 4.62 -0.44 2.62
N LEU A 92 5.23 -1.61 2.75
CA LEU A 92 5.01 -2.73 1.83
C LEU A 92 4.35 -3.90 2.54
N GLY A 93 3.50 -4.58 1.82
CA GLY A 93 2.92 -5.85 2.23
C GLY A 93 3.99 -6.90 2.50
N ALA A 94 3.61 -7.96 3.20
CA ALA A 94 4.52 -9.01 3.61
C ALA A 94 4.47 -10.22 2.67
N VAL A 95 5.63 -10.86 2.43
CA VAL A 95 5.72 -12.12 1.67
C VAL A 95 4.91 -13.25 2.33
N MET A 96 4.70 -13.17 3.63
CA MET A 96 3.87 -14.11 4.39
C MET A 96 2.37 -13.75 4.39
N GLY A 97 1.97 -12.65 3.75
CA GLY A 97 0.62 -12.11 3.85
C GLY A 97 0.31 -11.50 5.22
N ALA A 98 -0.96 -11.49 5.60
CA ALA A 98 -1.37 -11.05 6.93
C ALA A 98 -0.68 -11.89 8.02
N TYR A 99 -0.69 -13.24 7.84
CA TYR A 99 0.00 -14.20 8.70
C TYR A 99 0.29 -15.50 7.95
N TRP A 100 1.24 -16.31 8.46
CA TRP A 100 1.68 -17.58 7.87
C TRP A 100 0.58 -18.64 7.70
N ASN A 101 -0.47 -18.56 8.47
CA ASN A 101 -1.60 -19.50 8.48
C ASN A 101 -2.80 -19.00 7.70
N GLY A 102 -2.63 -17.94 6.93
CA GLY A 102 -3.70 -17.29 6.21
C GLY A 102 -3.70 -17.56 4.72
N GLU A 103 -4.66 -16.92 4.08
CA GLU A 103 -4.74 -16.83 2.64
C GLU A 103 -3.56 -16.05 2.06
N GLU A 104 -3.44 -16.04 0.75
CA GLU A 104 -2.35 -15.38 0.03
C GLU A 104 -2.50 -13.84 0.00
N LEU A 105 -3.05 -13.25 1.08
CA LEU A 105 -3.39 -11.84 1.19
C LEU A 105 -2.73 -11.16 2.39
N CYS A 106 -2.50 -9.87 2.24
CA CYS A 106 -2.20 -8.93 3.30
C CYS A 106 -3.50 -8.41 3.97
N ASN A 107 -3.38 -7.64 5.06
CA ASN A 107 -4.54 -7.13 5.79
C ASN A 107 -5.43 -6.17 4.98
N ASP A 108 -4.87 -5.53 3.96
CA ASP A 108 -5.51 -4.59 3.04
C ASP A 108 -6.07 -5.27 1.77
N GLY A 109 -6.03 -6.60 1.72
CA GLY A 109 -6.47 -7.39 0.56
C GLY A 109 -5.50 -7.42 -0.61
N SER A 110 -4.38 -6.73 -0.54
CA SER A 110 -3.31 -6.93 -1.52
C SER A 110 -2.71 -8.33 -1.40
N PRO A 111 -2.20 -8.94 -2.48
CA PRO A 111 -1.58 -10.26 -2.39
C PRO A 111 -0.32 -10.19 -1.52
N ARG A 112 0.02 -11.28 -0.83
CA ARG A 112 1.32 -11.41 -0.19
C ARG A 112 2.42 -11.22 -1.23
N GLY A 113 3.44 -10.43 -0.92
CA GLY A 113 4.41 -10.07 -1.94
C GLY A 113 5.54 -9.16 -1.47
N TYR A 114 6.15 -8.52 -2.44
CA TYR A 114 7.28 -7.63 -2.27
C TYR A 114 7.31 -6.57 -3.37
N ALA A 115 8.02 -5.49 -3.16
CA ALA A 115 8.24 -4.47 -4.19
C ALA A 115 9.55 -4.70 -4.94
N VAL A 116 9.55 -4.34 -6.22
CA VAL A 116 10.73 -4.30 -7.08
C VAL A 116 10.96 -2.85 -7.51
N TYR A 117 12.16 -2.34 -7.29
CA TYR A 117 12.57 -0.99 -7.69
C TYR A 117 13.65 -1.07 -8.76
N GLU A 118 13.42 -0.38 -9.86
CA GLU A 118 14.38 -0.20 -10.96
C GLU A 118 15.02 1.17 -10.82
N ILE A 119 16.33 1.18 -10.53
CA ILE A 119 17.07 2.41 -10.27
C ILE A 119 18.01 2.71 -11.45
N GLU A 120 17.94 3.92 -11.96
CA GLU A 120 18.80 4.42 -13.00
C GLU A 120 19.48 5.73 -12.55
N GLY A 121 20.79 5.65 -12.34
CA GLY A 121 21.55 6.79 -11.81
C GLY A 121 21.05 7.18 -10.40
N ASN A 122 20.53 8.39 -10.26
CA ASN A 122 20.06 8.95 -8.99
C ASN A 122 18.54 9.04 -8.89
N ARG A 123 17.82 8.17 -9.59
CA ARG A 123 16.35 8.17 -9.57
C ARG A 123 15.80 6.75 -9.63
N ILE A 124 14.62 6.58 -9.04
CA ILE A 124 13.76 5.42 -9.26
C ILE A 124 13.11 5.62 -10.63
N ARG A 125 13.49 4.77 -11.60
CA ARG A 125 12.92 4.78 -12.94
C ARG A 125 11.51 4.20 -12.96
N ASN A 126 11.33 3.11 -12.21
CA ASN A 126 10.09 2.37 -12.12
C ASN A 126 10.07 1.58 -10.81
N TRP A 127 8.89 1.31 -10.30
CA TRP A 127 8.70 0.31 -9.25
C TRP A 127 7.32 -0.34 -9.37
N TYR A 128 7.18 -1.53 -8.86
CA TYR A 128 5.92 -2.24 -8.83
C TYR A 128 5.87 -3.20 -7.65
N TYR A 129 4.65 -3.48 -7.20
CA TYR A 129 4.40 -4.53 -6.23
C TYR A 129 4.25 -5.87 -6.94
N LYS A 130 4.87 -6.93 -6.43
CA LYS A 130 4.84 -8.26 -6.99
C LYS A 130 4.23 -9.24 -6.01
N GLY A 131 3.01 -9.68 -6.26
CA GLY A 131 2.40 -10.79 -5.55
C GLY A 131 3.19 -12.09 -5.78
N THR A 132 3.54 -12.80 -4.70
CA THR A 132 4.43 -13.99 -4.75
C THR A 132 3.88 -15.09 -5.66
N ALA A 133 2.57 -15.33 -5.60
CA ALA A 133 1.91 -16.39 -6.39
C ALA A 133 1.22 -15.86 -7.67
N PHE A 134 1.34 -14.55 -7.95
CA PHE A 134 0.61 -13.91 -9.04
C PHE A 134 1.54 -13.35 -10.12
N PRO A 135 1.08 -13.19 -11.37
CA PRO A 135 1.86 -12.50 -12.40
C PRO A 135 2.07 -11.01 -12.05
N ARG A 136 3.02 -10.37 -12.73
CA ARG A 136 3.32 -8.94 -12.50
C ARG A 136 2.12 -8.03 -12.75
N GLU A 137 1.29 -8.40 -13.69
CA GLU A 137 0.12 -7.65 -14.15
C GLU A 137 -1.03 -7.66 -13.13
N TYR A 138 -1.00 -8.56 -12.16
CA TYR A 138 -1.99 -8.63 -11.09
C TYR A 138 -1.73 -7.52 -10.05
N GLN A 139 -2.26 -6.33 -10.33
CA GLN A 139 -2.02 -5.12 -9.54
C GLN A 139 -3.29 -4.54 -8.91
N MET A 140 -4.44 -5.13 -9.19
CA MET A 140 -5.71 -4.71 -8.61
C MET A 140 -6.69 -5.89 -8.54
N TYR A 141 -7.70 -5.73 -7.71
CA TYR A 141 -8.85 -6.61 -7.65
C TYR A 141 -10.14 -5.79 -7.72
N LEU A 142 -11.12 -6.31 -8.44
CA LEU A 142 -12.41 -5.69 -8.64
C LEU A 142 -13.49 -6.57 -8.03
N TYR A 143 -14.35 -5.97 -7.22
CA TYR A 143 -15.51 -6.59 -6.60
C TYR A 143 -16.77 -6.09 -7.28
N GLY A 144 -17.66 -7.01 -7.62
CA GLY A 144 -18.97 -6.71 -8.19
C GLY A 144 -19.98 -6.19 -7.15
N PRO A 145 -21.16 -5.79 -7.65
CA PRO A 145 -22.27 -5.44 -6.75
C PRO A 145 -22.63 -6.59 -5.81
N GLY A 146 -22.90 -6.26 -4.56
CA GLY A 146 -23.18 -7.23 -3.50
C GLY A 146 -21.95 -7.71 -2.73
N GLU A 147 -20.74 -7.44 -3.19
CA GLU A 147 -19.50 -7.93 -2.58
C GLU A 147 -18.86 -6.95 -1.60
N ALA A 148 -19.29 -5.70 -1.52
CA ALA A 148 -18.82 -4.77 -0.49
C ALA A 148 -19.08 -5.31 0.93
N VAL A 149 -18.16 -5.07 1.87
CA VAL A 149 -18.36 -5.42 3.27
C VAL A 149 -19.40 -4.51 3.89
N SER A 150 -19.34 -3.22 3.59
CA SER A 150 -20.30 -2.22 4.05
C SER A 150 -21.54 -2.18 3.18
N GLU A 151 -22.73 -2.24 3.80
CA GLU A 151 -24.03 -2.08 3.12
C GLU A 151 -24.11 -0.76 2.32
N LYS A 152 -23.40 0.27 2.75
CA LYS A 152 -23.39 1.58 2.08
C LYS A 152 -22.87 1.51 0.64
N TYR A 153 -22.01 0.57 0.34
CA TYR A 153 -21.34 0.46 -0.97
C TYR A 153 -21.77 -0.79 -1.75
N ARG A 154 -22.85 -1.42 -1.31
CA ARG A 154 -23.27 -2.73 -1.81
C ARG A 154 -23.72 -2.74 -3.26
N ASP A 155 -24.27 -1.63 -3.74
CA ASP A 155 -24.87 -1.57 -5.08
C ASP A 155 -23.86 -1.22 -6.19
N GLY A 156 -22.62 -0.91 -5.82
CA GLY A 156 -21.58 -0.55 -6.78
C GLY A 156 -20.39 -1.50 -6.76
N LEU A 157 -19.37 -1.08 -7.45
CA LEU A 157 -18.11 -1.79 -7.61
C LEU A 157 -17.07 -1.27 -6.62
N ILE A 158 -16.30 -2.17 -6.03
CA ILE A 158 -15.17 -1.84 -5.18
C ILE A 158 -13.88 -2.19 -5.92
N LEU A 159 -13.00 -1.23 -6.06
CA LEU A 159 -11.70 -1.38 -6.70
C LEU A 159 -10.60 -1.36 -5.63
N ASN A 160 -9.83 -2.43 -5.52
CA ASN A 160 -8.65 -2.48 -4.67
C ASN A 160 -7.40 -2.41 -5.57
N ILE A 161 -6.69 -1.26 -5.58
CA ILE A 161 -5.50 -1.00 -6.41
C ILE A 161 -4.26 -1.03 -5.52
N PHE A 162 -3.58 -2.17 -5.45
CA PHE A 162 -2.68 -2.59 -4.38
C PHE A 162 -1.57 -1.62 -3.98
N ASN A 163 -1.00 -0.87 -4.91
CA ASN A 163 0.08 0.08 -4.64
C ASN A 163 -0.22 1.49 -5.18
N TRP A 164 -1.50 1.86 -5.19
CA TRP A 164 -1.94 3.17 -5.66
C TRP A 164 -1.19 4.32 -4.98
N HIS A 165 -0.95 5.36 -5.74
CA HIS A 165 -0.37 6.61 -5.26
C HIS A 165 -1.26 7.79 -5.61
N THR A 166 -1.21 8.85 -4.82
CA THR A 166 -2.06 10.05 -4.99
C THR A 166 -1.87 10.79 -6.32
N THR A 167 -0.77 10.53 -7.03
CA THR A 167 -0.52 11.07 -8.37
C THR A 167 -1.15 10.26 -9.49
N TRP A 168 -1.65 9.06 -9.19
CA TRP A 168 -2.25 8.19 -10.19
C TRP A 168 -3.67 8.62 -10.51
N THR A 169 -4.06 8.42 -11.78
CA THR A 169 -5.44 8.53 -12.22
C THR A 169 -6.09 7.16 -12.24
N VAL A 170 -7.34 7.09 -11.75
CA VAL A 170 -8.19 5.90 -11.83
C VAL A 170 -9.35 6.23 -12.74
N GLU A 171 -9.57 5.43 -13.77
CA GLU A 171 -10.62 5.62 -14.76
C GLU A 171 -11.43 4.34 -14.89
N VAL A 172 -12.74 4.49 -15.08
CA VAL A 172 -13.69 3.40 -15.26
C VAL A 172 -14.43 3.60 -16.58
N GLN A 173 -14.69 2.52 -17.27
CA GLN A 173 -15.48 2.48 -18.50
C GLN A 173 -16.53 1.38 -18.38
N GLU A 174 -17.79 1.72 -18.56
CA GLU A 174 -18.90 0.77 -18.69
C GLU A 174 -19.11 0.44 -20.17
N ASP A 175 -19.11 -0.84 -20.50
CA ASP A 175 -19.27 -1.33 -21.87
C ASP A 175 -18.36 -0.57 -22.88
N ASN A 176 -18.95 0.10 -23.83
CA ASN A 176 -18.27 0.96 -24.81
C ASN A 176 -18.50 2.46 -24.57
N ALA A 177 -18.90 2.86 -23.36
CA ALA A 177 -19.09 4.28 -23.01
C ALA A 177 -17.75 5.03 -22.91
N GLY A 178 -17.80 6.32 -22.66
CA GLY A 178 -16.60 7.12 -22.40
C GLY A 178 -15.97 6.76 -21.05
N TRP A 179 -14.65 6.96 -20.93
CA TRP A 179 -13.94 6.82 -19.66
C TRP A 179 -14.39 7.88 -18.66
N VAL A 180 -14.65 7.46 -17.44
CA VAL A 180 -14.96 8.32 -16.30
C VAL A 180 -13.79 8.29 -15.34
N THR A 181 -13.17 9.45 -15.10
CA THR A 181 -12.08 9.58 -14.11
C THR A 181 -12.68 9.65 -12.71
N LEU A 182 -12.25 8.78 -11.83
CA LEU A 182 -12.63 8.84 -10.42
C LEU A 182 -11.87 9.99 -9.73
N PRO A 183 -12.55 10.81 -8.90
CA PRO A 183 -11.90 11.81 -8.09
C PRO A 183 -10.83 11.20 -7.18
N SER A 184 -9.72 11.89 -6.98
CA SER A 184 -8.62 11.42 -6.13
C SER A 184 -9.00 11.25 -4.64
N ASP A 185 -10.10 11.87 -4.22
CA ASP A 185 -10.68 11.78 -2.88
C ASP A 185 -11.79 10.72 -2.76
N SER A 186 -12.11 10.01 -3.85
CA SER A 186 -13.13 8.95 -3.87
C SER A 186 -12.68 7.65 -3.21
N ASN A 187 -11.49 7.61 -2.62
CA ASN A 187 -11.03 6.43 -1.92
C ASN A 187 -11.89 6.13 -0.68
N LEU A 188 -12.18 4.87 -0.49
CA LEU A 188 -12.99 4.37 0.62
C LEU A 188 -12.12 4.15 1.86
N ARG A 189 -11.79 5.26 2.52
CA ARG A 189 -11.11 5.19 3.80
C ARG A 189 -11.93 4.45 4.79
N TYR A 190 -11.94 3.47 5.30
CA TYR A 190 -12.77 2.71 6.26
C TYR A 190 -13.54 1.54 5.64
N GLU A 191 -13.37 1.28 4.35
CA GLU A 191 -13.86 0.03 3.77
C GLU A 191 -12.80 -1.06 3.92
N MET A 192 -13.22 -2.26 4.28
CA MET A 192 -12.37 -3.43 4.35
C MET A 192 -12.38 -4.16 3.01
N ASP A 193 -11.25 -4.75 2.64
CA ASP A 193 -11.22 -5.70 1.53
C ASP A 193 -12.08 -6.93 1.87
N ARG A 194 -12.95 -7.34 0.96
CA ARG A 194 -13.91 -8.41 1.18
C ARG A 194 -13.23 -9.76 1.47
N ARG A 195 -12.18 -10.10 0.75
CA ARG A 195 -11.46 -11.37 0.96
C ARG A 195 -10.73 -11.38 2.30
N ALA A 196 -10.11 -10.25 2.66
CA ALA A 196 -9.47 -10.10 3.96
C ALA A 196 -10.50 -10.18 5.10
N TYR A 197 -11.69 -9.59 4.92
CA TYR A 197 -12.79 -9.68 5.87
C TYR A 197 -13.30 -11.12 6.02
N ASP A 198 -13.58 -11.83 4.92
CA ASP A 198 -14.09 -13.19 4.95
C ASP A 198 -13.09 -14.16 5.58
N PHE A 199 -11.79 -13.97 5.32
CA PHE A 199 -10.75 -14.74 5.99
C PHE A 199 -10.75 -14.54 7.50
N MET A 200 -11.00 -13.34 7.99
CA MET A 200 -10.96 -13.02 9.42
C MET A 200 -12.27 -13.34 10.15
N PHE A 201 -13.41 -13.12 9.52
CA PHE A 201 -14.73 -13.15 10.14
C PHE A 201 -15.71 -14.12 9.49
N GLY A 202 -15.40 -14.63 8.29
CA GLY A 202 -16.25 -15.57 7.55
C GLY A 202 -16.38 -16.94 8.22
N ASP A 203 -17.26 -17.77 7.68
CA ASP A 203 -17.55 -19.12 8.20
C ASP A 203 -16.36 -20.09 8.05
N THR A 204 -15.47 -19.83 7.10
CA THR A 204 -14.27 -20.65 6.82
C THR A 204 -13.02 -20.21 7.57
N LYS A 205 -13.16 -19.31 8.54
CA LYS A 205 -12.04 -18.77 9.32
C LYS A 205 -11.17 -19.87 9.93
N PRO A 206 -9.83 -19.69 9.92
CA PRO A 206 -8.92 -20.65 10.53
C PRO A 206 -9.18 -20.83 12.03
N GLU A 207 -8.97 -22.04 12.53
CA GLU A 207 -9.10 -22.37 13.96
C GLU A 207 -8.23 -21.48 14.85
N HIS A 208 -7.04 -21.12 14.35
CA HIS A 208 -6.14 -20.17 15.00
C HIS A 208 -6.15 -18.85 14.24
N ARG A 209 -6.99 -17.91 14.65
CA ARG A 209 -7.05 -16.59 14.05
C ARG A 209 -5.75 -15.80 14.25
N PRO A 210 -5.29 -15.11 13.21
CA PRO A 210 -4.38 -14.00 13.42
C PRO A 210 -5.04 -12.96 14.36
N THR A 211 -4.23 -12.27 15.14
CA THR A 211 -4.73 -11.21 16.05
C THR A 211 -4.93 -9.87 15.33
N ALA A 212 -4.49 -9.76 14.07
CA ALA A 212 -4.70 -8.55 13.28
C ALA A 212 -6.07 -8.58 12.59
N GLU A 213 -6.73 -7.46 12.65
CA GLU A 213 -7.97 -7.21 11.93
C GLU A 213 -7.68 -6.74 10.50
N PRO A 214 -8.61 -6.92 9.54
CA PRO A 214 -8.50 -6.30 8.23
C PRO A 214 -8.26 -4.78 8.35
N GLU A 215 -7.49 -4.23 7.44
CA GLU A 215 -7.19 -2.79 7.47
C GLU A 215 -8.44 -1.99 7.12
N THR A 216 -8.80 -1.08 8.03
CA THR A 216 -9.96 -0.20 7.89
C THR A 216 -9.59 1.22 7.45
N ASN A 217 -8.30 1.54 7.36
CA ASN A 217 -7.81 2.83 6.90
C ASN A 217 -6.98 2.64 5.63
N ASN A 218 -7.66 2.13 4.62
CA ASN A 218 -7.10 1.77 3.33
C ASN A 218 -7.23 2.96 2.36
N ASP A 219 -6.17 3.38 1.70
CA ASP A 219 -6.18 4.52 0.79
C ASP A 219 -6.16 4.13 -0.69
N HIS A 220 -6.14 2.84 -0.97
CA HIS A 220 -6.09 2.32 -2.32
C HIS A 220 -7.35 1.54 -2.72
N MET A 221 -8.45 1.70 -1.97
CA MET A 221 -9.76 1.20 -2.34
C MET A 221 -10.65 2.34 -2.85
N PHE A 222 -11.40 2.08 -3.92
CA PHE A 222 -12.27 3.05 -4.57
C PHE A 222 -13.67 2.46 -4.76
N TYR A 223 -14.66 3.34 -4.82
CA TYR A 223 -16.03 2.99 -5.11
C TYR A 223 -16.45 3.60 -6.45
N TYR A 224 -17.12 2.81 -7.23
CA TYR A 224 -17.76 3.25 -8.46
C TYR A 224 -19.21 2.77 -8.49
N GLU A 225 -20.13 3.70 -8.65
CA GLU A 225 -21.55 3.41 -8.85
C GLU A 225 -21.83 3.39 -10.34
N PRO A 226 -22.19 2.22 -10.94
CA PRO A 226 -22.52 2.13 -12.34
C PRO A 226 -23.69 3.03 -12.73
N SER A 227 -23.61 3.65 -13.90
CA SER A 227 -24.64 4.56 -14.42
C SER A 227 -25.94 3.86 -14.78
N SER A 228 -25.89 2.54 -14.96
CA SER A 228 -27.02 1.68 -15.34
C SER A 228 -26.94 0.36 -14.58
N ALA A 229 -28.08 -0.20 -14.25
CA ALA A 229 -28.19 -1.56 -13.70
C ALA A 229 -28.00 -2.67 -14.78
N THR A 230 -27.80 -2.29 -16.03
CA THR A 230 -27.77 -3.20 -17.19
C THR A 230 -26.43 -3.18 -17.94
N TRP A 231 -25.34 -2.77 -17.29
CA TRP A 231 -24.00 -2.93 -17.86
C TRP A 231 -23.63 -4.42 -18.01
N SER A 232 -22.83 -4.74 -19.02
CA SER A 232 -22.36 -6.10 -19.26
C SER A 232 -20.87 -6.29 -18.98
N GLU A 233 -20.11 -5.22 -19.00
CA GLU A 233 -18.66 -5.22 -18.73
C GLU A 233 -18.24 -3.89 -18.12
N VAL A 234 -17.38 -3.94 -17.11
CA VAL A 234 -16.69 -2.76 -16.59
C VAL A 234 -15.18 -2.95 -16.70
N THR A 235 -14.54 -1.99 -17.32
CA THR A 235 -13.07 -1.94 -17.42
C THR A 235 -12.54 -0.84 -16.51
N VAL A 236 -11.57 -1.17 -15.67
CA VAL A 236 -10.85 -0.22 -14.82
C VAL A 236 -9.44 -0.03 -15.33
N LYS A 237 -8.98 1.22 -15.35
CA LYS A 237 -7.62 1.59 -15.71
C LYS A 237 -7.04 2.49 -14.62
N ALA A 238 -5.90 2.08 -14.04
CA ALA A 238 -5.10 2.92 -13.17
C ALA A 238 -3.79 3.29 -13.87
N SER A 239 -3.46 4.56 -13.91
CA SER A 239 -2.30 5.09 -14.65
C SER A 239 -1.38 5.85 -13.73
N ASP A 240 -0.11 5.44 -13.71
CA ASP A 240 0.98 6.17 -13.08
C ASP A 240 1.58 7.16 -14.10
N PRO A 241 1.53 8.47 -13.84
CA PRO A 241 2.07 9.46 -14.77
C PRO A 241 3.59 9.43 -14.92
N VAL A 242 4.30 8.80 -13.98
CA VAL A 242 5.77 8.76 -13.97
C VAL A 242 6.30 7.57 -14.76
N SER A 243 5.74 6.39 -14.55
CA SER A 243 6.20 5.14 -15.19
C SER A 243 5.43 4.77 -16.46
N TYR A 244 4.39 5.52 -16.81
CA TYR A 244 3.44 5.19 -17.89
C TYR A 244 2.84 3.78 -17.73
N THR A 245 2.77 3.28 -16.52
CA THR A 245 2.17 1.97 -16.21
C THR A 245 0.65 2.10 -16.25
N HIS A 246 0.01 1.30 -17.09
CA HIS A 246 -1.44 1.18 -17.15
C HIS A 246 -1.83 -0.20 -16.63
N LEU A 247 -2.63 -0.22 -15.58
CA LEU A 247 -3.21 -1.43 -15.01
C LEU A 247 -4.65 -1.54 -15.46
N ARG A 248 -5.12 -2.75 -15.77
CA ARG A 248 -6.50 -3.00 -16.19
C ARG A 248 -7.07 -4.21 -15.46
N ALA A 249 -8.33 -4.12 -15.09
CA ALA A 249 -9.15 -5.22 -14.61
C ALA A 249 -10.53 -5.14 -15.28
N HIS A 250 -11.19 -6.27 -15.41
CA HIS A 250 -12.52 -6.39 -16.01
C HIS A 250 -13.43 -7.13 -15.05
N GLU A 251 -14.69 -6.69 -14.98
CA GLU A 251 -15.80 -7.37 -14.32
C GLU A 251 -16.92 -7.56 -15.36
N THR A 252 -17.56 -8.75 -15.38
CA THR A 252 -18.60 -9.14 -16.35
C THR A 252 -19.80 -9.78 -15.65
#